data_a74cb22c5d1d803345b99e9cb0faaa97
#
_entry.id   a74cb22c5d1d803345b99e9cb0faaa97
#
_cell.length_a   1.000
_cell.length_b   1.000
_cell.length_c   1.000
_cell.angle_alpha   90.00
_cell.angle_beta   90.00
_cell.angle_gamma   90.00
#
_symmetry.space_group_name_H-M   'P 1'
#
loop_
_entity.id
_entity.type
_entity.pdbx_description
1 polymer ?
#
loop_
_entity_poly.entity_id
_entity_poly.type
_entity_poly.pdbx_seq_one_letter_code
_entity_poly.pdbx_strand_id
1 'polypeptide(L)'
;MGILEFPRAFKDFISPTCDRARFIQNYLKQGGIESSILQLEGKKHICVHFPKNQYNPMFRIKTVIAHYDRIGIGANDNSAAVFCLMEWARSTAVPEPVEGPHTAIPHNIRLIFTDGEELGEQGGVAQQGAFPLAQMFRQLGITNDDIYVFDCMGRGDVPVIARTSIPPNVSTKFLKAFSDLEQRAQRLLQSSAGGRWFTLPCSYSDNASFIANGIPAVAITMLPSAEVEAVVANGSCKTWELLHTPGDRLESLTPQSFDIFHNILNNLAVMKTVFTSRI
;
A
#
# COMPACT_ATOMS: atom_id res chain seq x y z
N MET A 1 -18.30 14.08 20.89
CA MET A 1 -17.72 13.45 19.70
C MET A 1 -17.49 14.56 18.70
N GLY A 2 -16.25 15.04 18.54
CA GLY A 2 -15.91 16.01 17.51
C GLY A 2 -16.03 15.31 16.15
N ILE A 3 -16.72 15.93 15.22
CA ILE A 3 -16.70 15.49 13.80
C ILE A 3 -15.27 15.68 13.34
N LEU A 4 -14.54 14.58 13.13
CA LEU A 4 -13.22 14.66 12.55
C LEU A 4 -13.39 15.20 11.13
N GLU A 5 -12.94 16.42 10.93
CA GLU A 5 -13.03 17.06 9.63
C GLU A 5 -11.84 16.60 8.77
N PHE A 6 -12.12 15.73 7.81
CA PHE A 6 -11.10 15.33 6.83
C PHE A 6 -10.57 16.55 6.06
N PRO A 7 -9.25 16.60 5.77
CA PRO A 7 -8.66 17.70 5.02
C PRO A 7 -9.42 17.98 3.73
N ARG A 8 -9.55 19.26 3.36
CA ARG A 8 -10.18 19.64 2.09
C ARG A 8 -9.56 18.91 0.90
N ALA A 9 -8.24 18.77 0.88
CA ALA A 9 -7.52 18.04 -0.16
C ALA A 9 -8.00 16.60 -0.32
N PHE A 10 -8.34 15.90 0.78
CA PHE A 10 -8.90 14.55 0.69
C PHE A 10 -10.32 14.57 0.09
N LYS A 11 -11.15 15.53 0.49
CA LYS A 11 -12.49 15.70 -0.09
C LYS A 11 -12.42 16.00 -1.59
N ASP A 12 -11.46 16.82 -2.00
CA ASP A 12 -11.21 17.13 -3.43
C ASP A 12 -10.72 15.88 -4.18
N PHE A 13 -9.87 15.07 -3.57
CA PHE A 13 -9.34 13.83 -4.17
C PHE A 13 -10.41 12.76 -4.42
N ILE A 14 -11.38 12.60 -3.51
CA ILE A 14 -12.48 11.65 -3.68
C ILE A 14 -13.63 12.19 -4.54
N SER A 15 -13.59 13.46 -4.94
CA SER A 15 -14.60 14.05 -5.81
C SER A 15 -14.76 13.26 -7.12
N PRO A 16 -16.00 13.03 -7.61
CA PRO A 16 -16.22 12.31 -8.87
C PRO A 16 -15.53 12.94 -10.09
N THR A 17 -15.29 14.26 -10.05
CA THR A 17 -14.67 15.02 -11.15
C THR A 17 -13.15 15.12 -11.04
N CYS A 18 -12.52 14.52 -10.02
CA CYS A 18 -11.08 14.57 -9.80
C CYS A 18 -10.32 13.76 -10.85
N ASP A 19 -9.42 14.42 -11.57
CA ASP A 19 -8.33 13.72 -12.29
C ASP A 19 -7.29 13.27 -11.26
N ARG A 20 -7.43 12.05 -10.82
CA ARG A 20 -6.67 11.51 -9.69
C ARG A 20 -5.17 11.43 -9.96
N ALA A 21 -4.78 11.05 -11.17
CA ALA A 21 -3.36 10.99 -11.54
C ALA A 21 -2.72 12.38 -11.47
N ARG A 22 -3.38 13.37 -12.03
CA ARG A 22 -2.92 14.77 -11.99
C ARG A 22 -2.93 15.34 -10.58
N PHE A 23 -3.95 14.98 -9.78
CA PHE A 23 -4.04 15.39 -8.39
C PHE A 23 -2.85 14.87 -7.59
N ILE A 24 -2.54 13.56 -7.67
CA ILE A 24 -1.42 12.95 -6.97
C ILE A 24 -0.10 13.66 -7.32
N GLN A 25 0.18 13.85 -8.62
CA GLN A 25 1.41 14.51 -9.06
C GLN A 25 1.51 15.96 -8.54
N ASN A 26 0.42 16.73 -8.65
CA ASN A 26 0.40 18.11 -8.17
C ASN A 26 0.56 18.20 -6.65
N TYR A 27 -0.11 17.30 -5.92
CA TYR A 27 -0.06 17.27 -4.46
C TYR A 27 1.34 16.94 -3.93
N LEU A 28 2.00 15.96 -4.53
CA LEU A 28 3.39 15.61 -4.22
C LEU A 28 4.34 16.77 -4.56
N LYS A 29 4.18 17.38 -5.73
CA LYS A 29 5.00 18.51 -6.18
C LYS A 29 4.89 19.72 -5.25
N GLN A 30 3.70 20.03 -4.73
CA GLN A 30 3.50 21.08 -3.74
C GLN A 30 4.26 20.81 -2.44
N GLY A 31 4.52 19.53 -2.12
CA GLY A 31 5.37 19.09 -1.00
C GLY A 31 6.84 18.94 -1.36
N GLY A 32 7.28 19.38 -2.54
CA GLY A 32 8.67 19.27 -2.97
C GLY A 32 9.09 17.88 -3.45
N ILE A 33 8.13 16.99 -3.74
CA ILE A 33 8.40 15.63 -4.22
C ILE A 33 8.08 15.51 -5.69
N GLU A 34 9.07 15.08 -6.47
CA GLU A 34 8.91 14.80 -7.89
C GLU A 34 8.32 13.40 -8.10
N SER A 35 7.57 13.26 -9.18
CA SER A 35 7.03 11.98 -9.62
C SER A 35 6.98 11.90 -11.14
N SER A 36 7.00 10.68 -11.68
CA SER A 36 6.85 10.42 -13.10
C SER A 36 5.71 9.44 -13.37
N ILE A 37 5.13 9.54 -14.56
CA ILE A 37 4.16 8.57 -15.07
C ILE A 37 4.92 7.46 -15.78
N LEU A 38 4.68 6.23 -15.37
CA LEU A 38 5.07 5.02 -16.08
C LEU A 38 3.84 4.46 -16.78
N GLN A 39 3.82 4.54 -18.11
CA GLN A 39 2.69 4.06 -18.90
C GLN A 39 2.96 2.61 -19.34
N LEU A 40 2.10 1.68 -18.93
CA LEU A 40 2.14 0.26 -19.29
C LEU A 40 0.75 -0.18 -19.75
N GLU A 41 0.63 -0.73 -20.94
CA GLU A 41 -0.62 -1.26 -21.50
C GLU A 41 -1.84 -0.32 -21.31
N GLY A 42 -1.62 0.98 -21.54
CA GLY A 42 -2.65 2.01 -21.41
C GLY A 42 -2.91 2.50 -19.97
N LYS A 43 -2.32 1.89 -18.95
CA LYS A 43 -2.41 2.31 -17.55
C LYS A 43 -1.29 3.27 -17.19
N LYS A 44 -1.57 4.20 -16.25
CA LYS A 44 -0.65 5.28 -15.87
C LYS A 44 -0.23 5.11 -14.40
N HIS A 45 0.83 4.36 -14.15
CA HIS A 45 1.36 4.24 -12.79
C HIS A 45 2.18 5.49 -12.44
N ILE A 46 2.09 5.95 -11.20
CA ILE A 46 2.83 7.12 -10.72
C ILE A 46 3.97 6.65 -9.84
N CYS A 47 5.21 6.87 -10.30
CA CYS A 47 6.42 6.55 -9.55
C CYS A 47 6.91 7.80 -8.80
N VAL A 48 7.04 7.70 -7.49
CA VAL A 48 7.52 8.79 -6.63
C VAL A 48 9.05 8.77 -6.59
N HIS A 49 9.67 9.93 -6.71
CA HIS A 49 11.13 10.09 -6.73
C HIS A 49 11.62 10.68 -5.42
N PHE A 50 12.07 9.82 -4.52
CA PHE A 50 12.76 10.26 -3.31
C PHE A 50 14.22 10.60 -3.59
N PRO A 51 14.84 11.53 -2.84
CA PRO A 51 16.26 11.85 -2.96
C PRO A 51 17.15 10.61 -2.78
N LYS A 52 18.31 10.57 -3.47
CA LYS A 52 19.22 9.42 -3.45
C LYS A 52 19.73 9.06 -2.04
N ASN A 53 19.88 10.04 -1.16
CA ASN A 53 20.28 9.84 0.22
C ASN A 53 19.25 9.07 1.07
N GLN A 54 18.02 8.88 0.57
CA GLN A 54 17.01 8.04 1.18
C GLN A 54 17.21 6.54 0.90
N TYR A 55 18.23 6.17 0.11
CA TYR A 55 18.54 4.78 -0.25
C TYR A 55 19.93 4.37 0.23
N ASN A 56 19.98 3.32 1.03
CA ASN A 56 21.21 2.68 1.44
C ASN A 56 21.31 1.30 0.75
N PRO A 57 22.35 1.04 -0.05
CA PRO A 57 22.48 -0.20 -0.84
C PRO A 57 22.66 -1.46 0.03
N MET A 58 22.97 -1.31 1.32
CA MET A 58 23.07 -2.43 2.25
C MET A 58 21.72 -3.03 2.64
N PHE A 59 20.62 -2.31 2.38
CA PHE A 59 19.28 -2.74 2.77
C PHE A 59 18.39 -2.96 1.57
N ARG A 60 17.46 -3.91 1.69
CA ARG A 60 16.43 -4.14 0.68
C ARG A 60 15.58 -2.90 0.49
N ILE A 61 15.14 -2.69 -0.73
CA ILE A 61 14.09 -1.71 -1.04
C ILE A 61 12.74 -2.30 -0.59
N LYS A 62 11.95 -1.45 0.03
CA LYS A 62 10.54 -1.73 0.33
C LYS A 62 9.71 -1.03 -0.73
N THR A 63 9.17 -1.80 -1.67
CA THR A 63 8.25 -1.25 -2.67
C THR A 63 6.85 -1.20 -2.05
N VAL A 64 6.34 0.01 -1.91
CA VAL A 64 5.02 0.32 -1.37
C VAL A 64 4.09 0.66 -2.51
N ILE A 65 2.94 0.02 -2.54
CA ILE A 65 1.96 0.12 -3.62
C ILE A 65 0.58 0.40 -3.04
N ALA A 66 -0.18 1.28 -3.70
CA ALA A 66 -1.61 1.45 -3.54
C ALA A 66 -2.20 1.86 -4.89
N HIS A 67 -3.31 1.27 -5.30
CA HIS A 67 -3.98 1.66 -6.53
C HIS A 67 -4.78 2.95 -6.32
N TYR A 68 -4.87 3.75 -7.39
CA TYR A 68 -5.59 5.02 -7.32
C TYR A 68 -6.82 5.08 -8.24
N ASP A 69 -7.05 4.08 -9.08
CA ASP A 69 -8.33 3.89 -9.75
C ASP A 69 -9.40 3.49 -8.74
N ARG A 70 -10.65 3.47 -9.12
CA ARG A 70 -11.77 3.22 -8.21
C ARG A 70 -13.05 2.86 -8.94
N ILE A 71 -13.94 2.17 -8.27
CA ILE A 71 -15.35 2.03 -8.62
C ILE A 71 -16.18 2.95 -7.69
N GLY A 72 -16.99 3.81 -8.27
CA GLY A 72 -17.82 4.75 -7.50
C GLY A 72 -17.02 5.87 -6.82
N ILE A 73 -17.30 6.14 -5.53
CA ILE A 73 -16.59 7.15 -4.72
C ILE A 73 -15.23 6.60 -4.29
N GLY A 74 -15.18 5.35 -3.85
CA GLY A 74 -13.95 4.68 -3.45
C GLY A 74 -13.19 5.41 -2.33
N ALA A 75 -13.89 5.77 -1.25
CA ALA A 75 -13.27 6.51 -0.16
C ALA A 75 -12.31 5.63 0.65
N ASN A 76 -12.73 4.39 0.98
CA ASN A 76 -11.88 3.38 1.57
C ASN A 76 -11.05 2.66 0.52
N ASP A 77 -11.66 2.33 -0.61
CA ASP A 77 -11.09 1.59 -1.73
C ASP A 77 -10.77 2.52 -2.93
N ASN A 78 -9.57 2.98 -3.14
CA ASN A 78 -8.43 2.90 -2.22
C ASN A 78 -7.91 4.31 -1.94
N SER A 79 -8.86 5.31 -1.88
CA SER A 79 -8.48 6.73 -1.72
C SER A 79 -7.79 7.01 -0.40
N ALA A 80 -8.22 6.35 0.68
CA ALA A 80 -7.63 6.56 2.00
C ALA A 80 -6.16 6.15 2.04
N ALA A 81 -5.81 4.98 1.48
CA ALA A 81 -4.42 4.54 1.44
C ALA A 81 -3.57 5.47 0.56
N VAL A 82 -4.05 5.82 -0.63
CA VAL A 82 -3.34 6.74 -1.53
C VAL A 82 -3.09 8.08 -0.86
N PHE A 83 -4.10 8.66 -0.21
CA PHE A 83 -3.96 9.97 0.43
C PHE A 83 -2.98 9.94 1.60
N CYS A 84 -3.05 8.93 2.48
CA CYS A 84 -2.09 8.77 3.57
C CYS A 84 -0.66 8.60 3.06
N LEU A 85 -0.46 7.86 1.96
CA LEU A 85 0.86 7.69 1.33
C LEU A 85 1.39 8.99 0.73
N MET A 86 0.53 9.82 0.14
CA MET A 86 0.94 11.16 -0.33
C MET A 86 1.35 12.06 0.83
N GLU A 87 0.56 12.09 1.91
CA GLU A 87 0.88 12.87 3.12
C GLU A 87 2.19 12.41 3.77
N TRP A 88 2.35 11.08 3.92
CA TRP A 88 3.57 10.50 4.44
C TRP A 88 4.79 10.87 3.56
N ALA A 89 4.68 10.75 2.25
CA ALA A 89 5.75 11.11 1.34
C ALA A 89 6.16 12.59 1.51
N ARG A 90 5.19 13.49 1.62
CA ARG A 90 5.45 14.93 1.85
C ARG A 90 6.13 15.18 3.20
N SER A 91 5.71 14.50 4.26
CA SER A 91 6.31 14.68 5.59
C SER A 91 7.78 14.23 5.62
N THR A 92 8.17 13.25 4.80
CA THR A 92 9.56 12.78 4.70
C THR A 92 10.46 13.70 3.88
N ALA A 93 9.89 14.58 3.04
CA ALA A 93 10.64 15.53 2.22
C ALA A 93 11.03 16.80 2.97
N VAL A 94 10.27 17.18 3.98
CA VAL A 94 10.56 18.35 4.82
C VAL A 94 11.53 17.90 5.92
N PRO A 95 12.81 18.35 5.92
CA PRO A 95 13.67 18.14 7.08
C PRO A 95 13.02 18.83 8.27
N GLU A 96 12.76 18.11 9.36
CA GLU A 96 12.47 18.80 10.61
C GLU A 96 13.62 19.79 10.90
N PRO A 97 13.31 21.03 11.32
CA PRO A 97 14.35 21.97 11.72
C PRO A 97 14.99 21.49 13.02
N VAL A 98 16.02 20.65 12.89
CA VAL A 98 16.79 20.15 14.02
C VAL A 98 18.16 20.78 13.96
N GLU A 99 18.52 21.51 15.02
CA GLU A 99 19.87 22.00 15.24
C GLU A 99 20.81 20.80 15.45
N GLY A 100 21.63 20.49 14.44
CA GLY A 100 22.65 19.45 14.50
C GLY A 100 22.85 18.70 13.19
N PRO A 101 23.97 17.97 13.00
CA PRO A 101 24.22 17.18 11.80
C PRO A 101 23.39 15.87 11.80
N HIS A 102 22.08 15.97 11.72
CA HIS A 102 21.22 14.81 11.55
C HIS A 102 21.17 14.44 10.08
N THR A 103 21.95 13.45 9.70
CA THR A 103 21.77 12.75 8.42
C THR A 103 20.43 12.02 8.50
N ALA A 104 19.48 12.42 7.67
CA ALA A 104 18.21 11.72 7.55
C ALA A 104 18.46 10.21 7.38
N ILE A 105 17.83 9.39 8.22
CA ILE A 105 17.99 7.94 8.14
C ILE A 105 17.34 7.46 6.85
N PRO A 106 18.08 6.82 5.93
CA PRO A 106 17.50 6.33 4.69
C PRO A 106 16.32 5.38 4.95
N HIS A 107 15.17 5.66 4.33
CA HIS A 107 13.99 4.82 4.51
C HIS A 107 13.93 3.64 3.54
N ASN A 108 14.68 3.63 2.44
CA ASN A 108 14.69 2.60 1.40
C ASN A 108 13.28 2.25 0.86
N ILE A 109 12.41 3.24 0.73
CA ILE A 109 11.06 3.05 0.19
C ILE A 109 11.04 3.50 -1.27
N ARG A 110 10.49 2.62 -2.14
CA ARG A 110 10.00 2.94 -3.48
C ARG A 110 8.48 3.01 -3.38
N LEU A 111 7.89 4.15 -3.70
CA LEU A 111 6.45 4.35 -3.67
C LEU A 111 5.91 4.42 -5.10
N ILE A 112 4.90 3.59 -5.38
CA ILE A 112 4.21 3.54 -6.68
C ILE A 112 2.71 3.57 -6.44
N PHE A 113 2.02 4.51 -7.05
CA PHE A 113 0.57 4.47 -7.15
C PHE A 113 0.18 3.79 -8.46
N THR A 114 -0.57 2.72 -8.37
CA THR A 114 -0.97 1.89 -9.51
C THR A 114 -2.33 2.31 -10.07
N ASP A 115 -2.55 2.02 -11.34
CA ASP A 115 -3.78 2.29 -12.07
C ASP A 115 -4.33 0.98 -12.62
N GLY A 116 -5.65 0.78 -12.58
CA GLY A 116 -6.32 -0.37 -13.18
C GLY A 116 -6.33 -1.63 -12.32
N GLU A 117 -6.31 -1.51 -11.01
CA GLU A 117 -6.50 -2.64 -10.09
C GLU A 117 -7.90 -3.22 -10.22
N GLU A 118 -8.90 -2.36 -10.26
CA GLU A 118 -10.34 -2.66 -10.31
C GLU A 118 -10.76 -3.46 -11.55
N LEU A 119 -9.95 -3.49 -12.59
CA LEU A 119 -10.19 -4.33 -13.77
C LEU A 119 -9.98 -5.82 -13.44
N GLY A 120 -9.24 -6.14 -12.40
CA GLY A 120 -9.03 -7.49 -11.92
C GLY A 120 -10.31 -8.16 -11.43
N GLU A 121 -11.26 -7.39 -10.91
CA GLU A 121 -12.53 -7.92 -10.40
C GLU A 121 -13.32 -8.70 -11.48
N GLN A 122 -13.36 -8.20 -12.72
CA GLN A 122 -14.08 -8.83 -13.82
C GLN A 122 -13.20 -9.71 -14.69
N GLY A 123 -11.94 -9.34 -14.87
CA GLY A 123 -11.01 -9.97 -15.81
C GLY A 123 -9.95 -10.88 -15.18
N GLY A 124 -9.89 -10.94 -13.86
CA GLY A 124 -8.87 -11.68 -13.12
C GLY A 124 -7.52 -10.94 -13.06
N VAL A 125 -6.58 -11.52 -12.34
CA VAL A 125 -5.27 -10.91 -11.99
C VAL A 125 -4.50 -10.40 -13.22
N ALA A 126 -4.60 -11.08 -14.36
CA ALA A 126 -3.90 -10.68 -15.58
C ALA A 126 -4.44 -9.38 -16.21
N GLN A 127 -5.61 -8.90 -15.80
CA GLN A 127 -6.20 -7.63 -16.25
C GLN A 127 -5.89 -6.47 -15.31
N GLN A 128 -5.37 -6.74 -14.11
CA GLN A 128 -4.90 -5.65 -13.23
C GLN A 128 -3.76 -4.89 -13.89
N GLY A 129 -3.75 -3.56 -13.73
CA GLY A 129 -2.65 -2.74 -14.22
C GLY A 129 -1.31 -3.05 -13.58
N ALA A 130 -1.30 -3.59 -12.37
CA ALA A 130 -0.07 -4.06 -11.70
C ALA A 130 0.53 -5.32 -12.36
N PHE A 131 -0.19 -6.04 -13.20
CA PHE A 131 0.34 -7.24 -13.85
C PHE A 131 1.49 -6.94 -14.82
N PRO A 132 1.35 -6.03 -15.81
CA PRO A 132 2.48 -5.60 -16.64
C PRO A 132 3.57 -4.88 -15.84
N LEU A 133 3.26 -4.21 -14.74
CA LEU A 133 4.25 -3.64 -13.83
C LEU A 133 5.11 -4.74 -13.20
N ALA A 134 4.50 -5.81 -12.72
CA ALA A 134 5.20 -6.97 -12.16
C ALA A 134 6.05 -7.70 -13.21
N GLN A 135 5.57 -7.82 -14.45
CA GLN A 135 6.36 -8.34 -15.58
C GLN A 135 7.60 -7.49 -15.83
N MET A 136 7.46 -6.17 -15.86
CA MET A 136 8.58 -5.25 -16.01
C MET A 136 9.58 -5.39 -14.85
N PHE A 137 9.12 -5.49 -13.60
CA PHE A 137 10.00 -5.73 -12.45
C PHE A 137 10.83 -7.00 -12.64
N ARG A 138 10.19 -8.09 -13.08
CA ARG A 138 10.88 -9.35 -13.37
C ARG A 138 11.91 -9.19 -14.48
N GLN A 139 11.56 -8.51 -15.58
CA GLN A 139 12.47 -8.27 -16.71
C GLN A 139 13.69 -7.43 -16.32
N LEU A 140 13.50 -6.45 -15.42
CA LEU A 140 14.57 -5.60 -14.89
C LEU A 140 15.35 -6.27 -13.74
N GLY A 141 15.00 -7.49 -13.34
CA GLY A 141 15.64 -8.18 -12.22
C GLY A 141 15.29 -7.61 -10.84
N ILE A 142 14.23 -6.80 -10.72
CA ILE A 142 13.75 -6.24 -9.45
C ILE A 142 12.90 -7.32 -8.75
N THR A 143 13.56 -8.35 -8.24
CA THR A 143 12.88 -9.51 -7.61
C THR A 143 13.21 -9.67 -6.13
N ASN A 144 14.03 -8.79 -5.59
CA ASN A 144 14.49 -8.84 -4.19
C ASN A 144 13.90 -7.73 -3.32
N ASP A 145 13.00 -6.91 -3.85
CA ASP A 145 12.31 -5.92 -3.06
C ASP A 145 11.32 -6.59 -2.10
N ASP A 146 11.09 -5.97 -0.96
CA ASP A 146 10.01 -6.34 -0.07
C ASP A 146 8.75 -5.55 -0.51
N ILE A 147 7.80 -6.22 -1.16
CA ILE A 147 6.63 -5.56 -1.75
C ILE A 147 5.46 -5.58 -0.76
N TYR A 148 5.00 -4.39 -0.41
CA TYR A 148 3.84 -4.13 0.45
C TYR A 148 2.77 -3.41 -0.35
N VAL A 149 1.60 -4.02 -0.47
CA VAL A 149 0.41 -3.42 -1.06
C VAL A 149 -0.50 -2.99 0.08
N PHE A 150 -0.91 -1.72 0.08
CA PHE A 150 -1.89 -1.20 1.04
C PHE A 150 -3.20 -0.93 0.34
N ASP A 151 -4.24 -1.59 0.83
CA ASP A 151 -5.56 -1.55 0.23
C ASP A 151 -6.64 -1.49 1.30
N CYS A 152 -7.66 -0.63 1.11
CA CYS A 152 -8.76 -0.46 2.06
C CYS A 152 -8.29 -0.09 3.48
N MET A 153 -7.37 0.87 3.59
CA MET A 153 -6.74 1.27 4.87
C MET A 153 -7.51 2.33 5.64
N GLY A 154 -8.69 2.79 5.16
CA GLY A 154 -9.40 3.94 5.71
C GLY A 154 -10.49 3.60 6.74
N ARG A 155 -10.79 2.31 6.97
CA ARG A 155 -11.89 1.89 7.84
C ARG A 155 -11.46 0.78 8.80
N GLY A 156 -11.58 1.07 10.11
CA GLY A 156 -11.30 0.10 11.17
C GLY A 156 -10.18 0.50 12.10
N ASP A 157 -9.81 -0.45 12.97
CA ASP A 157 -8.82 -0.28 14.03
C ASP A 157 -7.86 -1.48 14.13
N VAL A 158 -8.02 -2.47 13.24
CA VAL A 158 -7.24 -3.70 13.22
C VAL A 158 -6.62 -3.91 11.85
N PRO A 159 -5.31 -3.75 11.67
CA PRO A 159 -4.66 -4.11 10.43
C PRO A 159 -4.64 -5.62 10.22
N VAL A 160 -4.84 -6.02 8.98
CA VAL A 160 -4.96 -7.41 8.54
C VAL A 160 -4.00 -7.67 7.39
N ILE A 161 -3.20 -8.72 7.51
CA ILE A 161 -2.46 -9.28 6.37
C ILE A 161 -3.42 -10.17 5.58
N ALA A 162 -3.62 -9.86 4.31
CA ALA A 162 -4.42 -10.69 3.42
C ALA A 162 -3.75 -12.04 3.19
N ARG A 163 -4.44 -13.13 3.56
CA ARG A 163 -3.98 -14.48 3.25
C ARG A 163 -4.14 -14.74 1.76
N THR A 164 -3.05 -14.72 1.04
CA THR A 164 -3.05 -14.88 -0.40
C THR A 164 -2.87 -16.33 -0.80
N SER A 165 -3.66 -16.80 -1.77
CA SER A 165 -3.46 -18.11 -2.39
C SER A 165 -2.19 -18.08 -3.26
N ILE A 166 -1.27 -18.99 -2.97
CA ILE A 166 -0.03 -19.14 -3.74
C ILE A 166 -0.26 -20.18 -4.84
N PRO A 167 0.17 -19.91 -6.09
CA PRO A 167 0.08 -20.90 -7.18
C PRO A 167 0.78 -22.22 -6.81
N PRO A 168 0.23 -23.39 -7.19
CA PRO A 168 0.74 -24.69 -6.72
C PRO A 168 2.16 -25.04 -7.19
N ASN A 169 2.60 -24.47 -8.31
CA ASN A 169 3.90 -24.82 -8.95
C ASN A 169 5.00 -23.78 -8.74
N VAL A 170 4.99 -23.06 -7.64
CA VAL A 170 6.07 -22.11 -7.33
C VAL A 170 7.30 -22.79 -6.76
N SER A 171 8.47 -22.19 -6.98
CA SER A 171 9.73 -22.73 -6.47
C SER A 171 9.85 -22.66 -4.95
N THR A 172 10.62 -23.55 -4.35
CA THR A 172 10.95 -23.49 -2.90
C THR A 172 11.65 -22.19 -2.54
N LYS A 173 12.41 -21.60 -3.45
CA LYS A 173 13.04 -20.28 -3.29
C LYS A 173 11.97 -19.18 -3.15
N PHE A 174 10.91 -19.23 -3.98
CA PHE A 174 9.80 -18.29 -3.88
C PHE A 174 9.07 -18.45 -2.53
N LEU A 175 8.71 -19.69 -2.15
CA LEU A 175 8.01 -19.98 -0.90
C LEU A 175 8.79 -19.44 0.31
N LYS A 176 10.11 -19.67 0.33
CA LYS A 176 10.95 -19.13 1.40
C LYS A 176 10.94 -17.60 1.42
N ALA A 177 11.12 -16.96 0.27
CA ALA A 177 11.14 -15.49 0.18
C ALA A 177 9.79 -14.88 0.55
N PHE A 178 8.68 -15.53 0.17
CA PHE A 178 7.33 -15.12 0.55
C PHE A 178 7.11 -15.24 2.06
N SER A 179 7.45 -16.39 2.66
CA SER A 179 7.36 -16.59 4.11
C SER A 179 8.21 -15.58 4.89
N ASP A 180 9.43 -15.31 4.43
CA ASP A 180 10.32 -14.31 5.04
C ASP A 180 9.70 -12.89 4.96
N LEU A 181 9.00 -12.56 3.86
CA LEU A 181 8.28 -11.29 3.71
C LEU A 181 7.05 -11.20 4.61
N GLU A 182 6.23 -12.27 4.69
CA GLU A 182 5.10 -12.33 5.63
C GLU A 182 5.56 -12.12 7.07
N GLN A 183 6.63 -12.78 7.50
CA GLN A 183 7.17 -12.60 8.84
C GLN A 183 7.61 -11.15 9.11
N ARG A 184 8.14 -10.45 8.08
CA ARG A 184 8.47 -9.02 8.20
C ARG A 184 7.22 -8.17 8.32
N ALA A 185 6.18 -8.46 7.53
CA ALA A 185 4.89 -7.78 7.63
C ALA A 185 4.23 -8.00 9.00
N GLN A 186 4.28 -9.22 9.54
CA GLN A 186 3.78 -9.53 10.89
C GLN A 186 4.52 -8.72 11.96
N ARG A 187 5.86 -8.66 11.92
CA ARG A 187 6.64 -7.84 12.85
C ARG A 187 6.34 -6.35 12.72
N LEU A 188 6.14 -5.86 11.50
CA LEU A 188 5.73 -4.50 11.23
C LEU A 188 4.39 -4.18 11.92
N LEU A 189 3.38 -5.02 11.72
CA LEU A 189 2.06 -4.80 12.32
C LEU A 189 2.10 -4.97 13.85
N GLN A 190 2.86 -5.93 14.35
CA GLN A 190 3.07 -6.13 15.79
C GLN A 190 3.60 -4.86 16.47
N SER A 191 4.56 -4.17 15.84
CA SER A 191 5.14 -2.94 16.38
C SER A 191 4.27 -1.70 16.17
N SER A 192 3.39 -1.69 15.15
CA SER A 192 2.65 -0.50 14.75
C SER A 192 1.26 -0.41 15.34
N ALA A 193 0.62 -1.55 15.64
CA ALA A 193 -0.78 -1.63 16.06
C ALA A 193 -0.97 -2.16 17.50
N GLY A 194 0.05 -2.03 18.35
CA GLY A 194 -0.02 -2.47 19.74
C GLY A 194 -0.32 -3.96 19.91
N GLY A 195 0.09 -4.79 18.94
CA GLY A 195 -0.10 -6.25 18.97
C GLY A 195 -1.47 -6.73 18.46
N ARG A 196 -2.36 -5.84 18.08
CA ARG A 196 -3.68 -6.22 17.50
C ARG A 196 -3.61 -6.22 15.98
N TRP A 197 -3.39 -7.37 15.40
CA TRP A 197 -3.42 -7.61 13.97
C TRP A 197 -3.79 -9.08 13.69
N PHE A 198 -4.24 -9.36 12.48
CA PHE A 198 -4.63 -10.71 12.07
C PHE A 198 -4.10 -11.05 10.67
N THR A 199 -4.10 -12.35 10.34
CA THR A 199 -3.99 -12.83 8.96
C THR A 199 -5.31 -13.50 8.61
N LEU A 200 -6.05 -12.94 7.66
CA LEU A 200 -7.39 -13.40 7.28
C LEU A 200 -7.48 -13.63 5.77
N PRO A 201 -8.37 -14.52 5.33
CA PRO A 201 -8.75 -14.57 3.91
C PRO A 201 -9.36 -13.21 3.52
N CYS A 202 -8.78 -12.58 2.52
CA CYS A 202 -9.26 -11.32 1.93
C CYS A 202 -9.28 -11.48 0.42
N SER A 203 -10.04 -10.62 -0.27
CA SER A 203 -9.91 -10.46 -1.71
C SER A 203 -8.46 -10.12 -2.05
N TYR A 204 -8.03 -10.48 -3.24
CA TYR A 204 -6.70 -10.09 -3.70
C TYR A 204 -6.70 -8.63 -4.14
N SER A 205 -5.55 -8.01 -4.08
CA SER A 205 -5.24 -6.70 -4.63
C SER A 205 -4.03 -6.82 -5.56
N ASP A 206 -3.35 -5.75 -5.86
CA ASP A 206 -2.15 -5.71 -6.72
C ASP A 206 -1.05 -6.72 -6.35
N ASN A 207 -1.01 -7.19 -5.10
CA ASN A 207 -0.08 -8.23 -4.66
C ASN A 207 -0.22 -9.52 -5.47
N ALA A 208 -1.42 -9.86 -5.92
CA ALA A 208 -1.67 -11.05 -6.74
C ALA A 208 -0.95 -10.99 -8.09
N SER A 209 -0.88 -9.80 -8.69
CA SER A 209 -0.13 -9.55 -9.93
C SER A 209 1.36 -9.85 -9.78
N PHE A 210 1.98 -9.45 -8.67
CA PHE A 210 3.38 -9.74 -8.37
C PHE A 210 3.61 -11.23 -8.10
N ILE A 211 2.75 -11.86 -7.30
CA ILE A 211 2.82 -13.30 -6.99
C ILE A 211 2.69 -14.13 -8.27
N ALA A 212 1.75 -13.79 -9.14
CA ALA A 212 1.56 -14.46 -10.43
C ALA A 212 2.80 -14.36 -11.35
N ASN A 213 3.59 -13.30 -11.18
CA ASN A 213 4.87 -13.09 -11.88
C ASN A 213 6.10 -13.63 -11.12
N GLY A 214 5.89 -14.38 -10.04
CA GLY A 214 6.96 -15.02 -9.25
C GLY A 214 7.72 -14.06 -8.35
N ILE A 215 7.13 -12.92 -7.99
CA ILE A 215 7.69 -11.92 -7.08
C ILE A 215 6.87 -11.93 -5.79
N PRO A 216 7.46 -12.23 -4.61
CA PRO A 216 6.74 -12.19 -3.34
C PRO A 216 6.18 -10.80 -3.05
N ALA A 217 4.91 -10.73 -2.68
CA ALA A 217 4.23 -9.50 -2.27
C ALA A 217 3.16 -9.81 -1.22
N VAL A 218 2.98 -8.92 -0.24
CA VAL A 218 1.93 -9.00 0.76
C VAL A 218 0.96 -7.84 0.61
N ALA A 219 -0.33 -8.10 0.83
CA ALA A 219 -1.32 -7.05 0.94
C ALA A 219 -1.73 -6.87 2.40
N ILE A 220 -1.93 -5.62 2.80
CA ILE A 220 -2.37 -5.21 4.13
C ILE A 220 -3.61 -4.35 3.97
N THR A 221 -4.64 -4.69 4.70
CA THR A 221 -5.91 -3.96 4.79
C THR A 221 -6.24 -3.61 6.23
N MET A 222 -7.32 -2.88 6.47
CA MET A 222 -7.80 -2.53 7.81
C MET A 222 -9.26 -2.94 7.99
N LEU A 223 -9.60 -3.51 9.13
CA LEU A 223 -10.96 -3.86 9.50
C LEU A 223 -11.33 -3.31 10.89
N PRO A 224 -12.61 -2.99 11.13
CA PRO A 224 -13.10 -2.82 12.49
C PRO A 224 -12.93 -4.11 13.30
N SER A 225 -12.47 -4.01 14.54
CA SER A 225 -12.30 -5.17 15.43
C SER A 225 -13.59 -5.99 15.57
N ALA A 226 -14.76 -5.33 15.58
CA ALA A 226 -16.04 -6.01 15.63
C ALA A 226 -16.38 -6.82 14.37
N GLU A 227 -15.70 -6.58 13.25
CA GLU A 227 -15.92 -7.29 11.98
C GLU A 227 -14.95 -8.46 11.76
N VAL A 228 -13.85 -8.53 12.51
CA VAL A 228 -12.85 -9.62 12.40
C VAL A 228 -13.48 -10.99 12.65
N GLU A 229 -14.31 -11.11 13.68
CA GLU A 229 -15.01 -12.37 13.98
C GLU A 229 -15.97 -12.77 12.86
N ALA A 230 -16.66 -11.81 12.24
CA ALA A 230 -17.56 -12.05 11.12
C ALA A 230 -16.81 -12.62 9.90
N VAL A 231 -15.62 -12.10 9.61
CA VAL A 231 -14.78 -12.65 8.54
C VAL A 231 -14.36 -14.08 8.81
N VAL A 232 -13.97 -14.40 10.04
CA VAL A 232 -13.59 -15.77 10.44
C VAL A 232 -14.79 -16.73 10.32
N ALA A 233 -15.97 -16.28 10.74
CA ALA A 233 -17.16 -17.12 10.76
C ALA A 233 -17.83 -17.26 9.37
N ASN A 234 -17.90 -16.18 8.61
CA ASN A 234 -18.76 -16.08 7.41
C ASN A 234 -17.98 -15.80 6.12
N GLY A 235 -16.67 -15.50 6.21
CA GLY A 235 -15.86 -15.14 5.05
C GLY A 235 -16.12 -13.74 4.49
N SER A 236 -16.99 -12.94 5.12
CA SER A 236 -17.31 -11.57 4.70
C SER A 236 -17.59 -10.68 5.92
N CYS A 237 -17.59 -9.37 5.70
CA CYS A 237 -17.91 -8.37 6.71
C CYS A 237 -18.49 -7.11 6.08
N LYS A 238 -19.05 -6.24 6.91
CA LYS A 238 -19.68 -4.99 6.47
C LYS A 238 -18.72 -4.08 5.69
N THR A 239 -17.47 -4.03 6.06
CA THR A 239 -16.45 -3.24 5.33
C THR A 239 -16.38 -3.67 3.87
N TRP A 240 -16.30 -4.97 3.58
CA TRP A 240 -16.22 -5.46 2.20
C TRP A 240 -17.53 -5.34 1.42
N GLU A 241 -18.67 -5.45 2.12
CA GLU A 241 -19.99 -5.21 1.50
C GLU A 241 -20.22 -3.75 1.08
N LEU A 242 -19.44 -2.81 1.62
CA LEU A 242 -19.52 -1.40 1.24
C LEU A 242 -18.72 -1.09 -0.02
N LEU A 243 -17.67 -1.88 -0.33
CA LEU A 243 -16.80 -1.65 -1.48
C LEU A 243 -17.62 -1.66 -2.78
N HIS A 244 -17.22 -0.84 -3.73
CA HIS A 244 -17.88 -0.69 -5.05
C HIS A 244 -19.35 -0.25 -4.98
N THR A 245 -19.79 0.23 -3.82
CA THR A 245 -21.14 0.77 -3.61
C THR A 245 -21.12 2.25 -3.23
N PRO A 246 -22.25 2.97 -3.29
CA PRO A 246 -22.36 4.33 -2.74
C PRO A 246 -22.10 4.40 -1.23
N GLY A 247 -22.00 3.26 -0.54
CA GLY A 247 -21.68 3.17 0.88
C GLY A 247 -20.20 3.36 1.18
N ASP A 248 -19.30 3.18 0.20
CA ASP A 248 -17.87 3.48 0.34
C ASP A 248 -17.62 4.98 0.14
N ARG A 249 -17.86 5.75 1.18
CA ARG A 249 -17.84 7.20 1.21
C ARG A 249 -17.19 7.73 2.47
N LEU A 250 -17.01 9.05 2.57
CA LEU A 250 -16.29 9.71 3.65
C LEU A 250 -16.77 9.28 5.05
N GLU A 251 -18.10 9.16 5.21
CA GLU A 251 -18.75 8.82 6.47
C GLU A 251 -18.55 7.35 6.88
N SER A 252 -18.11 6.49 5.96
CA SER A 252 -17.77 5.09 6.26
C SER A 252 -16.38 4.94 6.86
N LEU A 253 -15.52 5.96 6.72
CA LEU A 253 -14.14 5.91 7.19
C LEU A 253 -14.04 6.04 8.71
N THR A 254 -12.97 5.50 9.27
CA THR A 254 -12.66 5.54 10.70
C THR A 254 -11.42 6.41 10.92
N PRO A 255 -11.49 7.51 11.64
CA PRO A 255 -10.32 8.37 11.88
C PRO A 255 -9.12 7.65 12.45
N GLN A 256 -9.34 6.74 13.39
CA GLN A 256 -8.27 5.94 14.01
C GLN A 256 -7.49 5.11 13.02
N SER A 257 -8.09 4.71 11.89
CA SER A 257 -7.38 3.94 10.87
C SER A 257 -6.23 4.74 10.24
N PHE A 258 -6.40 6.04 10.07
CA PHE A 258 -5.37 6.93 9.53
C PHE A 258 -4.15 7.03 10.47
N ASP A 259 -4.38 7.13 11.79
CA ASP A 259 -3.32 7.16 12.80
C ASP A 259 -2.54 5.84 12.82
N ILE A 260 -3.26 4.70 12.79
CA ILE A 260 -2.66 3.38 12.75
C ILE A 260 -1.86 3.20 11.45
N PHE A 261 -2.42 3.61 10.31
CA PHE A 261 -1.72 3.50 9.04
C PHE A 261 -0.48 4.39 8.99
N HIS A 262 -0.55 5.60 9.51
CA HIS A 262 0.61 6.48 9.62
C HIS A 262 1.72 5.84 10.47
N ASN A 263 1.38 5.22 11.60
CA ASN A 263 2.33 4.47 12.43
C ASN A 263 2.94 3.28 11.67
N ILE A 264 2.15 2.55 10.86
CA ILE A 264 2.67 1.48 10.01
C ILE A 264 3.71 2.03 9.03
N LEU A 265 3.43 3.15 8.35
CA LEU A 265 4.35 3.76 7.39
C LEU A 265 5.65 4.24 8.05
N ASN A 266 5.56 4.86 9.22
CA ASN A 266 6.73 5.32 9.98
C ASN A 266 7.61 4.13 10.43
N ASN A 267 7.01 3.06 10.95
CA ASN A 267 7.74 1.86 11.33
C ASN A 267 8.32 1.13 10.10
N LEU A 268 7.59 1.11 8.98
CA LEU A 268 8.11 0.58 7.72
C LEU A 268 9.31 1.38 7.24
N ALA A 269 9.29 2.71 7.37
CA ALA A 269 10.41 3.56 6.97
C ALA A 269 11.71 3.22 7.72
N VAL A 270 11.63 3.00 9.01
CA VAL A 270 12.81 2.69 9.84
C VAL A 270 13.20 1.22 9.82
N MET A 271 12.32 0.33 9.39
CA MET A 271 12.60 -1.10 9.27
C MET A 271 13.68 -1.36 8.23
N LYS A 272 14.74 -2.10 8.61
CA LYS A 272 15.87 -2.43 7.74
C LYS A 272 15.99 -3.94 7.57
N THR A 273 16.00 -4.38 6.32
CA THR A 273 16.27 -5.77 5.95
C THR A 273 17.60 -5.84 5.20
N VAL A 274 18.60 -6.45 5.80
CA VAL A 274 19.91 -6.64 5.17
C VAL A 274 19.79 -7.70 4.07
N PHE A 275 20.52 -7.52 2.97
CA PHE A 275 20.71 -8.61 2.01
C PHE A 275 21.50 -9.73 2.71
N THR A 276 20.90 -10.89 2.85
CA THR A 276 21.67 -12.08 3.23
C THR A 276 22.63 -12.38 2.08
N SER A 277 23.91 -12.05 2.28
CA SER A 277 24.97 -12.48 1.36
C SER A 277 24.85 -13.99 1.23
N ARG A 278 24.81 -14.50 0.01
CA ARG A 278 25.10 -15.92 -0.22
C ARG A 278 26.58 -16.10 0.13
N ILE A 279 26.85 -16.77 1.24
CA ILE A 279 28.14 -17.44 1.43
C ILE A 279 28.16 -18.67 0.52
#